data_b64d1bc1d071490575bb7bfce49f6093
#
_entry.id   b64d1bc1d071490575bb7bfce49f6093
#
_cell.length_a   1.000
_cell.length_b   1.000
_cell.length_c   1.000
_cell.angle_alpha   90.00
_cell.angle_beta   90.00
_cell.angle_gamma   90.00
#
_symmetry.space_group_name_H-M   'P 1'
#
loop_
_entity.id
_entity.type
_entity.pdbx_description
1 polymer ?
#
loop_
_entity_poly.entity_id
_entity_poly.type
_entity_poly.pdbx_seq_one_letter_code
_entity_poly.pdbx_strand_id
1 'polypeptide(L)'
;INSKQGRSKMKVTSFGEVLWDDFPSGKVLGGAPLNVLVRLQSFGVDTAIISRRGDDADGEELLRQIQAKNVNTDLLQVCKECDTSLVKVILDKCGSASYEIVYPCAWDRIVVEDAALQRVAESDAFVFGSLATRDEISRAALDKLMEKAKFKIFDVNLRKPHYDTDRLLATMKRADMLKLNDDELYELSAIYGSPYHSIEQNIAYLNRLTGAQTICVTLGGHGAILYKDGELYRHCGFRIKVADTVGSGDSFLAGLTYKLLNNAEPQEAITFACALGALVASRHGATPDISLQEIESFMNPA
;
A
#
# COMPACT_ATOMS: atom_id res chain seq x y z
N ILE A 1 31.64 -23.77 16.04
CA ILE A 1 31.15 -23.89 14.66
C ILE A 1 29.67 -23.51 14.74
N ASN A 2 29.36 -22.19 14.68
CA ASN A 2 28.00 -21.68 14.60
C ASN A 2 27.59 -21.62 13.14
N SER A 3 26.76 -22.56 12.70
CA SER A 3 26.04 -22.50 11.45
C SER A 3 25.03 -21.35 11.55
N LYS A 4 25.32 -20.18 10.95
CA LYS A 4 24.32 -19.24 10.54
C LYS A 4 23.48 -19.93 9.45
N GLN A 5 22.42 -20.64 9.84
CA GLN A 5 21.36 -20.97 8.88
C GLN A 5 20.86 -19.65 8.29
N GLY A 6 21.16 -19.43 7.01
CA GLY A 6 20.74 -18.26 6.28
C GLY A 6 19.22 -18.17 6.33
N ARG A 7 18.70 -17.19 7.09
CA ARG A 7 17.27 -16.88 7.07
C ARG A 7 16.91 -16.57 5.62
N SER A 8 15.95 -17.28 5.04
CA SER A 8 15.50 -17.00 3.68
C SER A 8 15.09 -15.52 3.60
N LYS A 9 15.46 -14.87 2.51
CA LYS A 9 15.14 -13.44 2.30
C LYS A 9 13.62 -13.25 2.40
N MET A 10 13.17 -12.27 3.19
CA MET A 10 11.76 -11.91 3.30
C MET A 10 11.19 -11.62 1.90
N LYS A 11 10.03 -12.20 1.58
CA LYS A 11 9.34 -12.02 0.30
C LYS A 11 8.02 -11.30 0.50
N VAL A 12 7.80 -10.22 -0.24
CA VAL A 12 6.52 -9.51 -0.27
C VAL A 12 6.08 -9.32 -1.71
N THR A 13 4.84 -9.68 -1.99
CA THR A 13 4.22 -9.49 -3.30
C THR A 13 3.05 -8.52 -3.16
N SER A 14 2.90 -7.59 -4.09
CA SER A 14 1.72 -6.75 -4.16
C SER A 14 0.92 -6.98 -5.45
N PHE A 15 -0.37 -6.64 -5.37
CA PHE A 15 -1.32 -6.70 -6.48
C PHE A 15 -2.02 -5.36 -6.61
N GLY A 16 -2.10 -4.85 -7.83
CA GLY A 16 -2.90 -3.68 -8.10
C GLY A 16 -2.35 -2.77 -9.18
N GLU A 17 -2.67 -1.49 -9.06
CA GLU A 17 -2.35 -0.48 -10.05
C GLU A 17 -0.85 -0.17 -10.13
N VAL A 18 -0.39 -0.03 -11.37
CA VAL A 18 0.83 0.68 -11.77
C VAL A 18 0.43 1.73 -12.81
N LEU A 19 0.92 2.95 -12.66
CA LEU A 19 0.38 4.07 -13.42
C LEU A 19 1.38 5.21 -13.54
N TRP A 20 1.03 6.14 -14.41
CA TRP A 20 1.65 7.45 -14.49
C TRP A 20 0.73 8.50 -13.86
N ASP A 21 1.26 9.25 -12.91
CA ASP A 21 0.67 10.52 -12.48
C ASP A 21 1.14 11.62 -13.45
N ASP A 22 0.21 12.17 -14.20
CA ASP A 22 0.49 13.16 -15.26
C ASP A 22 0.32 14.58 -14.71
N PHE A 23 1.43 15.12 -14.23
CA PHE A 23 1.52 16.51 -13.78
C PHE A 23 1.85 17.44 -14.94
N PRO A 24 1.57 18.76 -14.83
CA PRO A 24 2.04 19.74 -15.81
C PRO A 24 3.56 19.74 -16.01
N SER A 25 4.31 19.29 -15.02
CA SER A 25 5.78 19.17 -15.04
C SER A 25 6.29 17.88 -15.67
N GLY A 26 5.41 16.93 -15.99
CA GLY A 26 5.75 15.62 -16.57
C GLY A 26 5.14 14.45 -15.82
N LYS A 27 5.30 13.27 -16.40
CA LYS A 27 4.79 12.01 -15.85
C LYS A 27 5.69 11.49 -14.74
N VAL A 28 5.08 11.07 -13.64
CA VAL A 28 5.75 10.45 -12.49
C VAL A 28 5.21 9.04 -12.27
N LEU A 29 6.11 8.08 -12.08
CA LEU A 29 5.73 6.70 -11.78
C LEU A 29 4.96 6.63 -10.46
N GLY A 30 3.79 6.00 -10.46
CA GLY A 30 2.89 5.90 -9.32
C GLY A 30 2.22 4.53 -9.22
N GLY A 31 1.31 4.45 -8.27
CA GLY A 31 0.59 3.25 -7.86
C GLY A 31 0.92 2.87 -6.42
N ALA A 32 -0.08 2.92 -5.52
CA ALA A 32 0.15 2.67 -4.10
C ALA A 32 0.78 1.28 -3.84
N PRO A 33 0.32 0.17 -4.46
CA PRO A 33 0.94 -1.13 -4.29
C PRO A 33 2.41 -1.17 -4.73
N LEU A 34 2.75 -0.44 -5.80
CA LEU A 34 4.12 -0.34 -6.29
C LEU A 34 4.99 0.48 -5.33
N ASN A 35 4.50 1.61 -4.82
CA ASN A 35 5.24 2.45 -3.87
C ASN A 35 5.62 1.68 -2.60
N VAL A 36 4.71 0.83 -2.08
CA VAL A 36 4.99 -0.07 -0.95
C VAL A 36 6.16 -1.00 -1.28
N LEU A 37 6.15 -1.62 -2.47
CA LEU A 37 7.22 -2.55 -2.87
C LEU A 37 8.56 -1.86 -3.07
N VAL A 38 8.58 -0.69 -3.71
CA VAL A 38 9.82 0.10 -3.90
C VAL A 38 10.45 0.41 -2.55
N ARG A 39 9.65 0.79 -1.56
CA ARG A 39 10.13 1.05 -0.21
C ARG A 39 10.65 -0.22 0.48
N LEU A 40 9.92 -1.31 0.43
CA LEU A 40 10.35 -2.60 0.98
C LEU A 40 11.63 -3.12 0.32
N GLN A 41 11.74 -2.95 -1.00
CA GLN A 41 12.93 -3.33 -1.75
C GLN A 41 14.17 -2.55 -1.25
N SER A 42 14.03 -1.26 -0.94
CA SER A 42 15.11 -0.44 -0.38
C SER A 42 15.62 -0.94 0.99
N PHE A 43 14.83 -1.76 1.69
CA PHE A 43 15.20 -2.45 2.94
C PHE A 43 15.74 -3.86 2.70
N GLY A 44 15.95 -4.25 1.44
CA GLY A 44 16.49 -5.54 1.08
C GLY A 44 15.47 -6.67 1.01
N VAL A 45 14.16 -6.39 1.04
CA VAL A 45 13.09 -7.38 0.86
C VAL A 45 13.05 -7.83 -0.59
N ASP A 46 12.76 -9.10 -0.85
CA ASP A 46 12.49 -9.63 -2.19
C ASP A 46 11.04 -9.29 -2.58
N THR A 47 10.88 -8.34 -3.50
CA THR A 47 9.58 -7.78 -3.88
C THR A 47 9.18 -8.14 -5.29
N ALA A 48 7.89 -8.42 -5.52
CA ALA A 48 7.32 -8.65 -6.86
C ALA A 48 5.96 -7.97 -7.00
N ILE A 49 5.71 -7.37 -8.17
CA ILE A 49 4.44 -6.73 -8.52
C ILE A 49 3.61 -7.63 -9.44
N ILE A 50 2.36 -7.88 -9.06
CA ILE A 50 1.34 -8.48 -9.93
C ILE A 50 0.45 -7.35 -10.42
N SER A 51 0.60 -7.00 -11.68
CA SER A 51 -0.14 -5.92 -12.32
C SER A 51 -0.20 -6.13 -13.83
N ARG A 52 -0.76 -5.16 -14.55
CA ARG A 52 -0.81 -5.19 -16.01
C ARG A 52 -0.60 -3.80 -16.58
N ARG A 53 0.26 -3.68 -17.60
CA ARG A 53 0.54 -2.49 -18.38
C ARG A 53 -0.01 -2.61 -19.80
N GLY A 54 -0.16 -1.51 -20.52
CA GLY A 54 -0.50 -1.52 -21.93
C GLY A 54 0.68 -2.00 -22.81
N ASP A 55 0.36 -2.39 -24.03
CA ASP A 55 1.32 -2.67 -25.10
C ASP A 55 1.62 -1.35 -25.85
N ASP A 56 2.12 -0.37 -25.13
CA ASP A 56 2.36 0.99 -25.59
C ASP A 56 3.69 1.56 -25.05
N ALA A 57 4.09 2.73 -25.55
CA ALA A 57 5.35 3.36 -25.15
C ALA A 57 5.40 3.74 -23.68
N ASP A 58 4.26 4.16 -23.11
CA ASP A 58 4.14 4.47 -21.68
C ASP A 58 4.32 3.20 -20.82
N GLY A 59 3.83 2.06 -21.28
CA GLY A 59 4.00 0.75 -20.62
C GLY A 59 5.45 0.25 -20.67
N GLU A 60 6.16 0.44 -21.76
CA GLU A 60 7.57 0.09 -21.85
C GLU A 60 8.44 0.97 -20.93
N GLU A 61 8.18 2.26 -20.89
CA GLU A 61 8.90 3.18 -20.00
C GLU A 61 8.57 2.87 -18.51
N LEU A 62 7.31 2.54 -18.21
CA LEU A 62 6.87 2.14 -16.88
C LEU A 62 7.61 0.87 -16.42
N LEU A 63 7.67 -0.16 -17.26
CA LEU A 63 8.45 -1.38 -16.99
C LEU A 63 9.90 -1.06 -16.67
N ARG A 64 10.55 -0.25 -17.52
CA ARG A 64 11.95 0.15 -17.36
C ARG A 64 12.18 0.86 -16.03
N GLN A 65 11.28 1.76 -15.63
CA GLN A 65 11.42 2.48 -14.35
C GLN A 65 11.18 1.60 -13.14
N ILE A 66 10.23 0.66 -13.21
CA ILE A 66 10.02 -0.31 -12.11
C ILE A 66 11.26 -1.20 -11.94
N GLN A 67 11.83 -1.69 -13.05
CA GLN A 67 13.06 -2.49 -13.03
C GLN A 67 14.25 -1.71 -12.45
N ALA A 68 14.37 -0.41 -12.75
CA ALA A 68 15.40 0.46 -12.19
C ALA A 68 15.26 0.64 -10.66
N LYS A 69 14.07 0.38 -10.09
CA LYS A 69 13.83 0.32 -8.63
C LYS A 69 14.08 -1.07 -8.05
N ASN A 70 14.57 -2.03 -8.83
CA ASN A 70 14.85 -3.42 -8.46
C ASN A 70 13.64 -4.21 -7.92
N VAL A 71 12.42 -3.82 -8.27
CA VAL A 71 11.22 -4.62 -8.04
C VAL A 71 11.11 -5.68 -9.13
N ASN A 72 10.85 -6.93 -8.76
CA ASN A 72 10.66 -8.01 -9.73
C ASN A 72 9.39 -7.77 -10.55
N THR A 73 9.54 -7.79 -11.88
CA THR A 73 8.48 -7.52 -12.88
C THR A 73 8.07 -8.74 -13.68
N ASP A 74 8.49 -9.95 -13.32
CA ASP A 74 8.17 -11.18 -14.06
C ASP A 74 6.66 -11.45 -14.12
N LEU A 75 5.89 -10.87 -13.19
CA LEU A 75 4.44 -10.97 -13.09
C LEU A 75 3.70 -9.70 -13.54
N LEU A 76 4.41 -8.78 -14.21
CA LEU A 76 3.82 -7.60 -14.83
C LEU A 76 3.35 -7.96 -16.24
N GLN A 77 2.04 -8.15 -16.39
CA GLN A 77 1.41 -8.59 -17.63
C GLN A 77 1.33 -7.48 -18.68
N VAL A 78 1.11 -7.85 -19.92
CA VAL A 78 0.88 -6.92 -21.05
C VAL A 78 -0.56 -7.01 -21.51
N CYS A 79 -1.24 -5.89 -21.62
CA CYS A 79 -2.59 -5.73 -22.15
C CYS A 79 -2.53 -5.16 -23.56
N LYS A 80 -3.15 -5.84 -24.52
CA LYS A 80 -3.25 -5.34 -25.91
C LYS A 80 -4.55 -4.56 -26.14
N GLU A 81 -5.53 -4.75 -25.25
CA GLU A 81 -6.87 -4.19 -25.39
C GLU A 81 -7.05 -2.87 -24.61
N CYS A 82 -6.14 -2.58 -23.70
CA CYS A 82 -6.22 -1.37 -22.87
C CYS A 82 -4.85 -0.72 -22.76
N ASP A 83 -4.86 0.60 -22.73
CA ASP A 83 -3.65 1.41 -22.56
C ASP A 83 -3.10 1.35 -21.15
N THR A 84 -1.82 1.72 -21.02
CA THR A 84 -1.17 1.96 -19.74
C THR A 84 -1.90 3.07 -18.99
N SER A 85 -2.12 2.86 -17.70
CA SER A 85 -2.89 3.79 -16.87
C SER A 85 -2.21 5.15 -16.74
N LEU A 86 -3.00 6.19 -16.99
CA LEU A 86 -2.63 7.57 -16.80
C LEU A 86 -3.62 8.22 -15.83
N VAL A 87 -3.13 8.82 -14.77
CA VAL A 87 -3.92 9.63 -13.84
C VAL A 87 -3.62 11.09 -14.12
N LYS A 88 -4.62 11.82 -14.63
CA LYS A 88 -4.48 13.25 -14.87
C LYS A 88 -4.60 14.00 -13.55
N VAL A 89 -3.59 14.78 -13.24
CA VAL A 89 -3.60 15.67 -12.08
C VAL A 89 -4.04 17.06 -12.53
N ILE A 90 -5.22 17.47 -12.12
CA ILE A 90 -5.81 18.74 -12.46
C ILE A 90 -5.70 19.67 -11.24
N LEU A 91 -4.96 20.76 -11.38
CA LEU A 91 -4.85 21.78 -10.33
C LEU A 91 -5.92 22.83 -10.54
N ASP A 92 -6.68 23.14 -9.50
CA ASP A 92 -7.61 24.27 -9.50
C ASP A 92 -6.88 25.61 -9.34
N LYS A 93 -7.64 26.72 -9.38
CA LYS A 93 -7.10 28.07 -9.24
C LYS A 93 -6.47 28.34 -7.88
N CYS A 94 -6.78 27.51 -6.87
CA CYS A 94 -6.25 27.58 -5.51
C CYS A 94 -5.09 26.60 -5.28
N GLY A 95 -4.68 25.84 -6.33
CA GLY A 95 -3.62 24.84 -6.25
C GLY A 95 -4.07 23.50 -5.67
N SER A 96 -5.37 23.29 -5.46
CA SER A 96 -5.91 22.01 -5.01
C SER A 96 -5.91 21.02 -6.17
N ALA A 97 -5.37 19.81 -5.94
CA ALA A 97 -5.30 18.76 -6.94
C ALA A 97 -6.59 17.92 -6.96
N SER A 98 -7.11 17.68 -8.15
CA SER A 98 -8.08 16.62 -8.42
C SER A 98 -7.47 15.59 -9.36
N TYR A 99 -7.92 14.35 -9.24
CA TYR A 99 -7.32 13.21 -9.95
C TYR A 99 -8.38 12.53 -10.81
N GLU A 100 -8.10 12.41 -12.10
CA GLU A 100 -8.95 11.66 -13.02
C GLU A 100 -8.27 10.34 -13.36
N ILE A 101 -8.83 9.23 -12.85
CA ILE A 101 -8.32 7.88 -13.07
C ILE A 101 -9.10 7.26 -14.23
N VAL A 102 -8.44 7.12 -15.39
CA VAL A 102 -9.05 6.57 -16.60
C VAL A 102 -9.57 5.16 -16.36
N TYR A 103 -10.75 4.85 -16.92
CA TYR A 103 -11.36 3.53 -16.92
C TYR A 103 -11.97 3.22 -18.30
N PRO A 104 -11.79 1.98 -18.84
CA PRO A 104 -10.87 0.95 -18.36
C PRO A 104 -9.42 1.26 -18.72
N CYS A 105 -8.48 0.65 -17.99
CA CYS A 105 -7.06 0.67 -18.30
C CYS A 105 -6.43 -0.71 -18.04
N ALA A 106 -5.14 -0.86 -18.35
CA ALA A 106 -4.49 -2.17 -18.36
C ALA A 106 -4.61 -2.94 -17.04
N TRP A 107 -4.40 -2.30 -15.88
CA TRP A 107 -4.51 -2.99 -14.58
C TRP A 107 -5.95 -3.33 -14.15
N ASP A 108 -6.99 -2.87 -14.86
CA ASP A 108 -8.36 -3.38 -14.70
C ASP A 108 -8.53 -4.80 -15.28
N ARG A 109 -7.54 -5.27 -16.03
CA ARG A 109 -7.55 -6.53 -16.79
C ARG A 109 -6.49 -7.53 -16.29
N ILE A 110 -6.05 -7.45 -15.03
CA ILE A 110 -5.12 -8.42 -14.45
C ILE A 110 -5.80 -9.78 -14.41
N VAL A 111 -5.13 -10.80 -14.96
CA VAL A 111 -5.60 -12.19 -14.93
C VAL A 111 -4.72 -13.01 -14.00
N VAL A 112 -5.27 -14.10 -13.46
CA VAL A 112 -4.50 -15.00 -12.62
C VAL A 112 -3.65 -15.93 -13.48
N GLU A 113 -2.37 -16.09 -13.12
CA GLU A 113 -1.43 -17.02 -13.72
C GLU A 113 -0.83 -17.92 -12.64
N ASP A 114 -0.46 -19.16 -13.01
CA ASP A 114 0.11 -20.12 -12.05
C ASP A 114 1.36 -19.59 -11.35
N ALA A 115 2.21 -18.87 -12.08
CA ALA A 115 3.40 -18.23 -11.52
C ALA A 115 3.05 -17.19 -10.43
N ALA A 116 1.95 -16.44 -10.61
CA ALA A 116 1.47 -15.49 -9.62
C ALA A 116 0.91 -16.19 -8.37
N LEU A 117 0.16 -17.28 -8.55
CA LEU A 117 -0.33 -18.10 -7.44
C LEU A 117 0.81 -18.69 -6.62
N GLN A 118 1.84 -19.23 -7.29
CA GLN A 118 3.04 -19.75 -6.66
C GLN A 118 3.78 -18.65 -5.89
N ARG A 119 4.03 -17.50 -6.53
CA ARG A 119 4.74 -16.38 -5.91
C ARG A 119 4.03 -15.89 -4.65
N VAL A 120 2.70 -15.75 -4.68
CA VAL A 120 1.91 -15.34 -3.51
C VAL A 120 1.97 -16.39 -2.41
N ALA A 121 1.89 -17.69 -2.74
CA ALA A 121 2.00 -18.77 -1.75
C ALA A 121 3.39 -18.81 -1.07
N GLU A 122 4.44 -18.41 -1.76
CA GLU A 122 5.80 -18.32 -1.21
C GLU A 122 6.05 -17.03 -0.42
N SER A 123 5.25 -15.98 -0.61
CA SER A 123 5.44 -14.68 0.02
C SER A 123 5.07 -14.69 1.50
N ASP A 124 5.81 -13.93 2.30
CA ASP A 124 5.52 -13.72 3.73
C ASP A 124 4.34 -12.77 3.92
N ALA A 125 4.12 -11.84 2.99
CA ALA A 125 2.93 -10.99 2.94
C ALA A 125 2.50 -10.71 1.49
N PHE A 126 1.20 -10.48 1.35
CA PHE A 126 0.54 -10.09 0.11
C PHE A 126 -0.23 -8.79 0.33
N VAL A 127 0.16 -7.73 -0.39
CA VAL A 127 -0.37 -6.36 -0.22
C VAL A 127 -1.26 -6.01 -1.42
N PHE A 128 -2.42 -5.45 -1.16
CA PHE A 128 -3.35 -4.99 -2.20
C PHE A 128 -4.21 -3.84 -1.70
N GLY A 129 -4.77 -3.06 -2.64
CA GLY A 129 -5.65 -1.93 -2.38
C GLY A 129 -7.05 -2.11 -2.95
N SER A 130 -7.92 -1.12 -2.70
CA SER A 130 -9.31 -1.16 -3.19
C SER A 130 -9.45 -0.83 -4.67
N LEU A 131 -8.57 0.01 -5.22
CA LEU A 131 -8.72 0.56 -6.57
C LEU A 131 -8.72 -0.53 -7.65
N ALA A 132 -7.82 -1.52 -7.57
CA ALA A 132 -7.75 -2.62 -8.52
C ALA A 132 -8.92 -3.62 -8.43
N THR A 133 -9.84 -3.43 -7.49
CA THR A 133 -11.05 -4.25 -7.37
C THR A 133 -12.28 -3.64 -8.07
N ARG A 134 -12.12 -2.46 -8.70
CA ARG A 134 -13.23 -1.75 -9.37
C ARG A 134 -13.78 -2.51 -10.57
N ASP A 135 -12.91 -3.25 -11.29
CA ASP A 135 -13.28 -4.11 -12.42
C ASP A 135 -13.37 -5.57 -11.98
N GLU A 136 -14.29 -6.30 -12.58
CA GLU A 136 -14.58 -7.69 -12.23
C GLU A 136 -13.43 -8.63 -12.56
N ILE A 137 -12.68 -8.38 -13.63
CA ILE A 137 -11.58 -9.25 -14.09
C ILE A 137 -10.46 -9.22 -13.05
N SER A 138 -9.95 -8.06 -12.72
CA SER A 138 -8.87 -7.93 -11.72
C SER A 138 -9.34 -8.34 -10.32
N ARG A 139 -10.59 -8.08 -9.97
CA ARG A 139 -11.16 -8.55 -8.70
C ARG A 139 -11.18 -10.08 -8.61
N ALA A 140 -11.63 -10.78 -9.67
CA ALA A 140 -11.64 -12.24 -9.70
C ALA A 140 -10.22 -12.83 -9.60
N ALA A 141 -9.23 -12.15 -10.19
CA ALA A 141 -7.82 -12.53 -10.03
C ALA A 141 -7.35 -12.34 -8.58
N LEU A 142 -7.64 -11.19 -7.96
CA LEU A 142 -7.32 -10.93 -6.55
C LEU A 142 -7.93 -11.98 -5.63
N ASP A 143 -9.20 -12.35 -5.84
CA ASP A 143 -9.89 -13.33 -5.03
C ASP A 143 -9.16 -14.68 -4.99
N LYS A 144 -8.70 -15.17 -6.14
CA LYS A 144 -7.91 -16.41 -6.24
C LYS A 144 -6.53 -16.30 -5.59
N LEU A 145 -5.86 -15.16 -5.75
CA LEU A 145 -4.56 -14.92 -5.15
C LEU A 145 -4.64 -14.85 -3.62
N MET A 146 -5.69 -14.23 -3.08
CA MET A 146 -5.92 -14.17 -1.63
C MET A 146 -6.07 -15.56 -0.99
N GLU A 147 -6.56 -16.56 -1.72
CA GLU A 147 -6.66 -17.95 -1.23
C GLU A 147 -5.29 -18.59 -0.98
N LYS A 148 -4.24 -18.12 -1.65
CA LYS A 148 -2.87 -18.62 -1.53
C LYS A 148 -2.02 -17.82 -0.54
N ALA A 149 -2.44 -16.61 -0.19
CA ALA A 149 -1.66 -15.71 0.63
C ALA A 149 -1.62 -16.14 2.10
N LYS A 150 -0.42 -16.10 2.72
CA LYS A 150 -0.19 -16.42 4.13
C LYS A 150 -0.63 -15.28 5.05
N PHE A 151 -0.31 -14.06 4.67
CA PHE A 151 -0.65 -12.85 5.42
C PHE A 151 -1.13 -11.77 4.45
N LYS A 152 -2.41 -11.43 4.54
CA LYS A 152 -3.11 -10.52 3.62
C LYS A 152 -3.20 -9.12 4.22
N ILE A 153 -2.55 -8.15 3.57
CA ILE A 153 -2.54 -6.75 3.96
C ILE A 153 -3.40 -5.96 2.98
N PHE A 154 -4.51 -5.44 3.45
CA PHE A 154 -5.40 -4.60 2.68
C PHE A 154 -5.22 -3.13 3.04
N ASP A 155 -4.57 -2.37 2.15
CA ASP A 155 -4.57 -0.91 2.19
C ASP A 155 -5.88 -0.43 1.55
N VAL A 156 -6.81 0.01 2.38
CA VAL A 156 -8.17 0.38 1.93
C VAL A 156 -8.12 1.49 0.90
N ASN A 157 -7.38 2.54 1.14
CA ASN A 157 -6.97 3.58 0.19
C ASN A 157 -8.07 3.95 -0.83
N LEU A 158 -9.20 4.46 -0.33
CA LEU A 158 -10.40 4.72 -1.13
C LEU A 158 -10.17 5.77 -2.23
N ARG A 159 -10.72 5.50 -3.41
CA ARG A 159 -10.74 6.43 -4.54
C ARG A 159 -12.16 6.54 -5.10
N LYS A 160 -12.87 7.59 -4.71
CA LYS A 160 -14.23 7.86 -5.23
C LYS A 160 -14.18 8.15 -6.74
N PRO A 161 -15.12 7.62 -7.52
CA PRO A 161 -16.27 6.75 -7.20
C PRO A 161 -15.93 5.24 -7.37
N HIS A 162 -14.67 4.83 -7.38
CA HIS A 162 -14.15 3.55 -7.85
C HIS A 162 -14.22 2.41 -6.82
N TYR A 163 -15.18 2.43 -5.89
CA TYR A 163 -15.36 1.34 -4.95
C TYR A 163 -16.85 1.06 -4.67
N ASP A 164 -17.12 -0.16 -4.26
CA ASP A 164 -18.41 -0.66 -3.83
C ASP A 164 -18.31 -1.12 -2.36
N THR A 165 -19.23 -0.67 -1.53
CA THR A 165 -19.13 -0.85 -0.06
C THR A 165 -19.32 -2.30 0.37
N ASP A 166 -20.17 -3.07 -0.32
CA ASP A 166 -20.37 -4.49 0.01
C ASP A 166 -19.14 -5.31 -0.35
N ARG A 167 -18.50 -4.99 -1.47
CA ARG A 167 -17.25 -5.62 -1.91
C ARG A 167 -16.09 -5.25 -0.99
N LEU A 168 -16.00 -4.00 -0.55
CA LEU A 168 -15.01 -3.58 0.44
C LEU A 168 -15.14 -4.40 1.72
N LEU A 169 -16.35 -4.53 2.25
CA LEU A 169 -16.61 -5.31 3.45
C LEU A 169 -16.23 -6.78 3.26
N ALA A 170 -16.60 -7.38 2.13
CA ALA A 170 -16.23 -8.76 1.82
C ALA A 170 -14.70 -8.94 1.76
N THR A 171 -13.97 -7.98 1.18
CA THR A 171 -12.51 -8.00 1.11
C THR A 171 -11.89 -7.80 2.49
N MET A 172 -12.38 -6.83 3.29
CA MET A 172 -11.90 -6.59 4.66
C MET A 172 -12.05 -7.83 5.55
N LYS A 173 -13.15 -8.58 5.42
CA LYS A 173 -13.38 -9.82 6.17
C LYS A 173 -12.39 -10.94 5.86
N ARG A 174 -11.69 -10.86 4.74
CA ARG A 174 -10.68 -11.84 4.31
C ARG A 174 -9.25 -11.38 4.59
N ALA A 175 -9.04 -10.13 4.94
CA ALA A 175 -7.73 -9.57 5.24
C ALA A 175 -7.30 -9.87 6.68
N ASP A 176 -6.01 -10.11 6.89
CA ASP A 176 -5.41 -10.29 8.20
C ASP A 176 -5.04 -8.94 8.84
N MET A 177 -4.67 -7.98 7.99
CA MET A 177 -4.36 -6.62 8.37
C MET A 177 -5.09 -5.60 7.48
N LEU A 178 -5.70 -4.60 8.12
CA LEU A 178 -6.29 -3.44 7.45
C LEU A 178 -5.45 -2.20 7.74
N LYS A 179 -5.21 -1.39 6.72
CA LYS A 179 -4.68 -0.04 6.90
C LYS A 179 -5.66 0.96 6.29
N LEU A 180 -5.98 1.99 7.05
CA LEU A 180 -6.87 3.09 6.70
C LEU A 180 -6.22 4.41 7.14
N ASN A 181 -6.71 5.53 6.59
CA ASN A 181 -6.57 6.82 7.26
C ASN A 181 -7.82 7.10 8.12
N ASP A 182 -7.79 8.19 8.89
CA ASP A 182 -8.90 8.58 9.78
C ASP A 182 -10.19 8.91 9.02
N ASP A 183 -10.10 9.61 7.89
CA ASP A 183 -11.26 9.91 7.03
C ASP A 183 -11.92 8.62 6.52
N GLU A 184 -11.14 7.67 6.04
CA GLU A 184 -11.61 6.36 5.60
C GLU A 184 -12.23 5.55 6.74
N LEU A 185 -11.63 5.59 7.92
CA LEU A 185 -12.18 4.94 9.12
C LEU A 185 -13.56 5.48 9.45
N TYR A 186 -13.72 6.80 9.51
CA TYR A 186 -15.00 7.43 9.82
C TYR A 186 -16.04 7.19 8.73
N GLU A 187 -15.65 7.31 7.47
CA GLU A 187 -16.54 7.06 6.33
C GLU A 187 -17.08 5.62 6.36
N LEU A 188 -16.20 4.62 6.44
CA LEU A 188 -16.61 3.20 6.44
C LEU A 188 -17.36 2.81 7.70
N SER A 189 -16.95 3.33 8.87
CA SER A 189 -17.68 3.08 10.13
C SER A 189 -19.11 3.60 10.05
N ALA A 190 -19.33 4.80 9.50
CA ALA A 190 -20.66 5.34 9.29
C ALA A 190 -21.49 4.51 8.29
N ILE A 191 -20.89 4.13 7.16
CA ILE A 191 -21.55 3.30 6.13
C ILE A 191 -22.00 1.95 6.73
N TYR A 192 -21.18 1.33 7.57
CA TYR A 192 -21.48 0.02 8.17
C TYR A 192 -22.24 0.11 9.51
N GLY A 193 -22.74 1.30 9.87
CA GLY A 193 -23.66 1.49 10.98
C GLY A 193 -23.02 1.52 12.36
N SER A 194 -21.75 1.94 12.48
CA SER A 194 -21.12 2.19 13.77
C SER A 194 -21.83 3.31 14.51
N PRO A 195 -22.18 3.11 15.81
CA PRO A 195 -22.76 4.17 16.63
C PRO A 195 -21.70 5.08 17.29
N TYR A 196 -20.41 4.86 17.02
CA TYR A 196 -19.32 5.47 17.77
C TYR A 196 -18.72 6.68 17.04
N HIS A 197 -18.13 7.59 17.85
CA HIS A 197 -17.46 8.80 17.34
C HIS A 197 -15.95 8.80 17.55
N SER A 198 -15.41 8.00 18.47
CA SER A 198 -13.96 7.95 18.69
C SER A 198 -13.28 6.99 17.73
N ILE A 199 -12.01 7.27 17.41
CA ILE A 199 -11.19 6.42 16.54
C ILE A 199 -11.05 5.01 17.11
N GLU A 200 -10.76 4.90 18.40
CA GLU A 200 -10.55 3.62 19.08
C GLU A 200 -11.80 2.74 19.08
N GLN A 201 -12.95 3.35 19.33
CA GLN A 201 -14.23 2.63 19.30
C GLN A 201 -14.57 2.18 17.87
N ASN A 202 -14.28 2.99 16.85
CA ASN A 202 -14.47 2.62 15.46
C ASN A 202 -13.47 1.54 15.01
N ILE A 203 -12.22 1.56 15.48
CA ILE A 203 -11.27 0.46 15.25
C ILE A 203 -11.82 -0.85 15.87
N ALA A 204 -12.27 -0.80 17.11
CA ALA A 204 -12.87 -1.97 17.78
C ALA A 204 -14.15 -2.45 17.07
N TYR A 205 -14.94 -1.53 16.54
CA TYR A 205 -16.12 -1.85 15.73
C TYR A 205 -15.73 -2.57 14.44
N LEU A 206 -14.76 -2.06 13.68
CA LEU A 206 -14.27 -2.72 12.47
C LEU A 206 -13.62 -4.07 12.76
N ASN A 207 -12.87 -4.21 13.88
CA ASN A 207 -12.33 -5.51 14.29
C ASN A 207 -13.45 -6.55 14.46
N ARG A 208 -14.52 -6.20 15.19
CA ARG A 208 -15.68 -7.09 15.38
C ARG A 208 -16.41 -7.40 14.05
N LEU A 209 -16.53 -6.40 13.18
CA LEU A 209 -17.24 -6.52 11.92
C LEU A 209 -16.48 -7.39 10.90
N THR A 210 -15.17 -7.26 10.85
CA THR A 210 -14.31 -7.86 9.83
C THR A 210 -13.54 -9.09 10.32
N GLY A 211 -13.26 -9.18 11.61
CA GLY A 211 -12.39 -10.20 12.19
C GLY A 211 -10.90 -9.95 12.00
N ALA A 212 -10.49 -8.83 11.38
CA ALA A 212 -9.09 -8.50 11.16
C ALA A 212 -8.36 -8.31 12.51
N GLN A 213 -7.28 -9.06 12.72
CA GLN A 213 -6.53 -9.05 13.99
C GLN A 213 -5.56 -7.87 14.09
N THR A 214 -5.26 -7.22 12.96
CA THR A 214 -4.41 -6.04 12.90
C THR A 214 -5.13 -4.94 12.12
N ILE A 215 -5.30 -3.77 12.73
CA ILE A 215 -5.89 -2.60 12.08
C ILE A 215 -5.01 -1.40 12.39
N CYS A 216 -4.51 -0.73 11.35
CA CYS A 216 -3.72 0.47 11.49
C CYS A 216 -4.44 1.67 10.90
N VAL A 217 -4.55 2.74 11.69
CA VAL A 217 -5.17 4.00 11.26
C VAL A 217 -4.13 5.12 11.32
N THR A 218 -3.83 5.70 10.16
CA THR A 218 -2.95 6.87 10.07
C THR A 218 -3.73 8.16 10.27
N LEU A 219 -3.12 9.13 10.94
CA LEU A 219 -3.72 10.41 11.38
C LEU A 219 -2.97 11.61 10.76
N GLY A 220 -2.43 11.45 9.56
CA GLY A 220 -1.59 12.46 8.91
C GLY A 220 -0.40 12.85 9.80
N GLY A 221 -0.21 14.16 10.02
CA GLY A 221 0.86 14.68 10.90
C GLY A 221 0.71 14.32 12.38
N HIS A 222 -0.42 13.75 12.79
CA HIS A 222 -0.71 13.36 14.18
C HIS A 222 -0.38 11.89 14.48
N GLY A 223 0.37 11.25 13.58
CA GLY A 223 0.88 9.90 13.79
C GLY A 223 -0.08 8.81 13.38
N ALA A 224 -0.23 7.78 14.21
CA ALA A 224 -1.06 6.62 13.90
C ALA A 224 -1.46 5.84 15.16
N ILE A 225 -2.49 5.00 14.99
CA ILE A 225 -2.95 4.02 15.98
C ILE A 225 -2.90 2.63 15.35
N LEU A 226 -2.28 1.69 16.04
CA LEU A 226 -2.20 0.29 15.67
C LEU A 226 -3.00 -0.53 16.70
N TYR A 227 -4.04 -1.20 16.24
CA TYR A 227 -4.69 -2.29 16.97
C TYR A 227 -4.05 -3.62 16.53
N LYS A 228 -3.59 -4.39 17.48
CA LYS A 228 -3.02 -5.71 17.21
C LYS A 228 -3.35 -6.67 18.36
N ASP A 229 -4.00 -7.79 18.03
CA ASP A 229 -4.30 -8.88 18.96
C ASP A 229 -5.00 -8.42 20.28
N GLY A 230 -5.90 -7.44 20.18
CA GLY A 230 -6.66 -6.92 21.32
C GLY A 230 -6.10 -5.67 21.98
N GLU A 231 -4.89 -5.26 21.65
CA GLU A 231 -4.20 -4.12 22.25
C GLU A 231 -4.06 -2.94 21.29
N LEU A 232 -4.03 -1.73 21.84
CA LEU A 232 -3.85 -0.49 21.10
C LEU A 232 -2.47 0.11 21.36
N TYR A 233 -1.77 0.43 20.28
CA TYR A 233 -0.47 1.10 20.31
C TYR A 233 -0.59 2.44 19.58
N ARG A 234 0.07 3.47 20.07
CA ARG A 234 -0.01 4.82 19.51
C ARG A 234 1.34 5.45 19.32
N HIS A 235 1.41 6.28 18.30
CA HIS A 235 2.49 7.25 18.13
C HIS A 235 1.91 8.58 17.66
N CYS A 236 2.32 9.70 18.26
CA CYS A 236 1.77 11.03 17.94
C CYS A 236 2.42 11.70 16.73
N GLY A 237 3.23 10.98 15.97
CA GLY A 237 3.93 11.50 14.79
C GLY A 237 5.22 12.23 15.15
N PHE A 238 5.88 12.69 14.10
CA PHE A 238 7.10 13.49 14.21
C PHE A 238 6.88 14.87 13.61
N ARG A 239 7.42 15.89 14.25
CA ARG A 239 7.35 17.26 13.72
C ARG A 239 8.34 17.41 12.57
N ILE A 240 7.84 17.75 11.40
CA ILE A 240 8.63 17.98 10.19
C ILE A 240 8.15 19.24 9.47
N LYS A 241 8.95 19.74 8.54
CA LYS A 241 8.50 20.66 7.50
C LYS A 241 8.03 19.83 6.31
N VAL A 242 6.73 19.84 6.03
CA VAL A 242 6.14 19.10 4.91
C VAL A 242 6.59 19.72 3.59
N ALA A 243 7.10 18.88 2.69
CA ALA A 243 7.42 19.22 1.31
C ALA A 243 6.41 18.62 0.33
N ASP A 244 6.08 17.31 0.51
CA ASP A 244 5.16 16.57 -0.34
C ASP A 244 4.61 15.38 0.45
N THR A 245 3.31 15.15 0.42
CA THR A 245 2.68 14.03 1.15
C THR A 245 2.49 12.77 0.30
N VAL A 246 2.78 12.83 -0.99
CA VAL A 246 2.64 11.68 -1.90
C VAL A 246 3.54 10.53 -1.45
N GLY A 247 2.98 9.32 -1.38
CA GLY A 247 3.71 8.10 -0.97
C GLY A 247 4.06 8.00 0.51
N SER A 248 3.74 9.01 1.35
CA SER A 248 3.97 8.95 2.80
C SER A 248 3.21 7.80 3.45
N GLY A 249 1.92 7.61 3.10
CA GLY A 249 1.10 6.50 3.57
C GLY A 249 1.58 5.14 3.09
N ASP A 250 2.03 5.05 1.83
CA ASP A 250 2.57 3.82 1.24
C ASP A 250 3.89 3.43 1.93
N SER A 251 4.78 4.39 2.17
CA SER A 251 6.03 4.17 2.90
C SER A 251 5.79 3.83 4.37
N PHE A 252 4.81 4.48 5.02
CA PHE A 252 4.36 4.10 6.36
C PHE A 252 3.95 2.62 6.40
N LEU A 253 3.09 2.18 5.47
CA LEU A 253 2.64 0.79 5.39
C LEU A 253 3.82 -0.17 5.14
N ALA A 254 4.74 0.19 4.26
CA ALA A 254 5.95 -0.59 4.01
C ALA A 254 6.80 -0.74 5.27
N GLY A 255 7.03 0.34 6.01
CA GLY A 255 7.79 0.33 7.27
C GLY A 255 7.12 -0.52 8.35
N LEU A 256 5.80 -0.38 8.51
CA LEU A 256 5.02 -1.19 9.45
C LEU A 256 5.09 -2.67 9.08
N THR A 257 4.88 -3.01 7.81
CA THR A 257 4.98 -4.38 7.29
C THR A 257 6.36 -4.97 7.54
N TYR A 258 7.42 -4.21 7.20
CA TYR A 258 8.81 -4.65 7.41
C TYR A 258 9.11 -4.99 8.87
N LYS A 259 8.70 -4.12 9.80
CA LYS A 259 8.93 -4.33 11.23
C LYS A 259 8.10 -5.50 11.79
N LEU A 260 6.82 -5.60 11.44
CA LEU A 260 5.95 -6.70 11.90
C LEU A 260 6.41 -8.06 11.39
N LEU A 261 6.81 -8.16 10.12
CA LEU A 261 7.35 -9.42 9.55
C LEU A 261 8.73 -9.80 10.13
N ASN A 262 9.46 -8.84 10.69
CA ASN A 262 10.69 -9.11 11.46
C ASN A 262 10.42 -9.37 12.96
N ASN A 263 9.16 -9.54 13.36
CA ASN A 263 8.73 -9.78 14.73
C ASN A 263 9.16 -8.66 15.72
N ALA A 264 9.21 -7.42 15.24
CA ALA A 264 9.39 -6.27 16.14
C ALA A 264 8.17 -6.10 17.05
N GLU A 265 8.39 -5.55 18.23
CA GLU A 265 7.30 -5.18 19.12
C GLU A 265 6.36 -4.17 18.44
N PRO A 266 5.04 -4.28 18.62
CA PRO A 266 4.08 -3.43 17.92
C PRO A 266 4.31 -1.93 18.11
N GLN A 267 4.74 -1.50 19.30
CA GLN A 267 5.08 -0.10 19.59
C GLN A 267 6.31 0.35 18.80
N GLU A 268 7.32 -0.49 18.67
CA GLU A 268 8.49 -0.21 17.83
C GLU A 268 8.11 -0.11 16.35
N ALA A 269 7.26 -1.04 15.90
CA ALA A 269 6.81 -1.10 14.50
C ALA A 269 6.05 0.18 14.10
N ILE A 270 5.10 0.66 14.93
CA ILE A 270 4.35 1.88 14.64
C ILE A 270 5.24 3.13 14.73
N THR A 271 6.18 3.17 15.68
CA THR A 271 7.13 4.29 15.80
C THR A 271 8.00 4.40 14.55
N PHE A 272 8.56 3.29 14.08
CA PHE A 272 9.35 3.22 12.86
C PHE A 272 8.53 3.65 11.61
N ALA A 273 7.30 3.15 11.50
CA ALA A 273 6.40 3.51 10.40
C ALA A 273 6.07 5.01 10.37
N CYS A 274 5.80 5.60 11.54
CA CYS A 274 5.58 7.05 11.66
C CYS A 274 6.82 7.87 11.29
N ALA A 275 8.01 7.43 11.71
CA ALA A 275 9.27 8.09 11.37
C ALA A 275 9.52 8.07 9.85
N LEU A 276 9.34 6.91 9.24
CA LEU A 276 9.50 6.75 7.79
C LEU A 276 8.50 7.60 7.00
N GLY A 277 7.21 7.56 7.37
CA GLY A 277 6.19 8.40 6.74
C GLY A 277 6.49 9.89 6.85
N ALA A 278 6.98 10.35 8.01
CA ALA A 278 7.39 11.73 8.23
C ALA A 278 8.61 12.12 7.37
N LEU A 279 9.63 11.26 7.30
CA LEU A 279 10.80 11.49 6.45
C LEU A 279 10.42 11.60 4.97
N VAL A 280 9.53 10.72 4.49
CA VAL A 280 9.01 10.80 3.11
C VAL A 280 8.27 12.13 2.91
N ALA A 281 7.37 12.50 3.81
CA ALA A 281 6.61 13.76 3.70
C ALA A 281 7.49 15.03 3.77
N SER A 282 8.72 14.94 4.28
CA SER A 282 9.69 16.03 4.29
C SER A 282 10.48 16.18 2.98
N ARG A 283 10.24 15.29 2.00
CA ARG A 283 10.94 15.25 0.70
C ARG A 283 9.95 15.30 -0.46
N HIS A 284 10.45 15.51 -1.65
CA HIS A 284 9.65 15.47 -2.87
C HIS A 284 9.59 14.04 -3.46
N GLY A 285 8.42 13.69 -4.00
CA GLY A 285 8.16 12.42 -4.65
C GLY A 285 7.76 11.28 -3.70
N ALA A 286 7.13 10.24 -4.26
CA ALA A 286 6.53 9.16 -3.49
C ALA A 286 7.54 8.21 -2.82
N THR A 287 8.72 8.04 -3.41
CA THR A 287 9.71 7.06 -2.96
C THR A 287 11.13 7.65 -2.92
N PRO A 288 11.35 8.76 -2.15
CA PRO A 288 12.69 9.33 -2.01
C PRO A 288 13.64 8.34 -1.33
N ASP A 289 14.94 8.44 -1.62
CA ASP A 289 15.94 7.57 -1.01
C ASP A 289 16.06 7.88 0.49
N ILE A 290 15.82 6.88 1.32
CA ILE A 290 15.90 6.95 2.79
C ILE A 290 16.46 5.62 3.27
N SER A 291 17.60 5.65 3.97
CA SER A 291 18.22 4.45 4.52
C SER A 291 17.62 4.06 5.88
N LEU A 292 17.78 2.78 6.25
CA LEU A 292 17.40 2.30 7.59
C LEU A 292 18.12 3.09 8.68
N GLN A 293 19.42 3.38 8.50
CA GLN A 293 20.20 4.15 9.46
C GLN A 293 19.67 5.57 9.65
N GLU A 294 19.21 6.20 8.57
CA GLU A 294 18.59 7.53 8.64
C GLU A 294 17.29 7.52 9.44
N ILE A 295 16.46 6.49 9.25
CA ILE A 295 15.22 6.34 10.00
C ILE A 295 15.51 6.16 11.49
N GLU A 296 16.47 5.30 11.83
CA GLU A 296 16.89 5.04 13.22
C GLU A 296 17.45 6.30 13.88
N SER A 297 18.28 7.06 13.18
CA SER A 297 18.82 8.33 13.66
C SER A 297 17.74 9.40 13.85
N PHE A 298 16.73 9.42 12.97
CA PHE A 298 15.60 10.33 13.09
C PHE A 298 14.69 10.00 14.29
N MET A 299 14.52 8.72 14.59
CA MET A 299 13.75 8.27 15.75
C MET A 299 14.45 8.59 17.08
N ASN A 300 15.78 8.56 17.09
CA ASN A 300 16.61 8.72 18.29
C ASN A 300 17.63 9.83 18.04
N PRO A 301 17.22 11.10 18.00
CA PRO A 301 18.15 12.21 17.85
C PRO A 301 19.11 12.27 19.06
N ALA A 302 20.41 12.42 18.78
CA ALA A 302 21.46 12.52 19.80
C ALA A 302 21.34 13.80 20.65
#